data_55a031063d4b492b0f9084cada672eb0
#
_entry.id   55a031063d4b492b0f9084cada672eb0
#
_cell.length_a   1.000
_cell.length_b   1.000
_cell.length_c   1.000
_cell.angle_alpha   90.00
_cell.angle_beta   90.00
_cell.angle_gamma   90.00
#
_symmetry.space_group_name_H-M   'P 1'
#
loop_
_entity.id
_entity.type
_entity.pdbx_description
1 polymer ?
#
loop_
_entity_poly.entity_id
_entity_poly.type
_entity_poly.pdbx_seq_one_letter_code
_entity_poly.pdbx_strand_id
1 'polypeptide(L)'
;YSSGTMVRGIEIILKGRDPRDAWAFAQRICGVCTLVHGIASVRSVEDALNYQIPQNAQLIRNLMIGAQYIHDHVMHFYHLHALDWVDVVSALSADPGKTAELAQSLSNWPKASPGYFSDVKKKLKGFVEAGQLGIFAKAYWGHSVYKLPPEANLMAVAHYLEALSWQRDVVKLHAIFGGKNPHPNFLVGGVASAIDLNSDSAINTKKLSQVQDVITKMREFTDQVYVPDTLAVASFYKDWGERGEGLGNFLCYGDLPGTSMDDPDSFFFPSGVILDRDLSTVHPLDLNSADEIQEHISHSWYDYSGGKDQGLHPYDGETNLNYTGPELPYKHLNVEESYSWLKAPRWKGKAVEVGPLARVLMLYAKGHEQTKDLVGMTLSKLDLPARALFSTLGRTAARTLETKILADAMQGWYDQLVANIKAGDTKTFNEALWDPSTWPSECRGVGFMEAPRGALGHWIVIEDGKIANYQAVVPSTWNAGPRDPAGQPGAYEAALQDNHQLADAKQPVEILRTIHSFDPCIACAVHLSDEEGEEMLQLKVT
;
A
#
# COMPACT_ATOMS: atom_id res chain seq x y z
N TYR A 1 -19.66 -6.58 8.04
CA TYR A 1 -18.73 -6.08 9.04
C TYR A 1 -17.31 -6.56 8.72
N SER A 2 -16.32 -5.76 9.10
CA SER A 2 -14.90 -6.08 8.90
C SER A 2 -14.15 -5.99 10.23
N SER A 3 -13.53 -7.08 10.64
CA SER A 3 -12.79 -7.17 11.90
C SER A 3 -11.29 -7.30 11.68
N GLY A 4 -10.51 -6.42 12.29
CA GLY A 4 -9.08 -6.64 12.47
C GLY A 4 -8.83 -7.52 13.70
N THR A 5 -8.32 -8.73 13.49
CA THR A 5 -8.22 -9.74 14.54
C THR A 5 -6.86 -9.78 15.25
N MET A 6 -5.97 -8.80 15.00
CA MET A 6 -4.61 -8.78 15.55
C MET A 6 -4.18 -7.38 16.02
N VAL A 7 -3.50 -7.31 17.14
CA VAL A 7 -2.79 -6.15 17.66
C VAL A 7 -1.32 -6.49 17.88
N ARG A 8 -0.40 -5.55 17.59
CA ARG A 8 1.05 -5.74 17.76
C ARG A 8 1.63 -4.98 18.96
N GLY A 9 0.92 -3.98 19.51
CA GLY A 9 1.31 -3.21 20.69
C GLY A 9 2.57 -2.35 20.51
N ILE A 10 2.97 -2.00 19.29
CA ILE A 10 4.19 -1.23 19.01
C ILE A 10 4.16 0.14 19.70
N GLU A 11 3.02 0.80 19.75
CA GLU A 11 2.83 2.09 20.41
C GLU A 11 3.19 2.01 21.91
N ILE A 12 2.78 0.93 22.58
CA ILE A 12 3.10 0.68 23.99
C ILE A 12 4.59 0.39 24.16
N ILE A 13 5.17 -0.40 23.26
CA ILE A 13 6.59 -0.79 23.29
C ILE A 13 7.50 0.43 23.15
N LEU A 14 7.08 1.46 22.40
CA LEU A 14 7.88 2.64 22.13
C LEU A 14 7.96 3.62 23.30
N LYS A 15 6.99 3.63 24.21
CA LYS A 15 7.02 4.53 25.38
C LYS A 15 8.29 4.36 26.21
N GLY A 16 8.91 5.48 26.59
CA GLY A 16 10.15 5.55 27.37
C GLY A 16 11.44 5.27 26.59
N ARG A 17 11.36 4.95 25.29
CA ARG A 17 12.55 4.69 24.45
C ARG A 17 13.15 5.96 23.90
N ASP A 18 14.37 5.81 23.38
CA ASP A 18 15.04 6.87 22.62
C ASP A 18 14.30 7.09 21.28
N PRO A 19 13.88 8.33 20.95
CA PRO A 19 13.19 8.61 19.70
C PRO A 19 13.99 8.23 18.44
N ARG A 20 15.33 8.30 18.51
CA ARG A 20 16.21 7.97 17.38
C ARG A 20 16.17 6.49 16.99
N ASP A 21 15.72 5.61 17.90
CA ASP A 21 15.62 4.16 17.67
C ASP A 21 14.19 3.71 17.31
N ALA A 22 13.19 4.61 17.42
CA ALA A 22 11.78 4.27 17.23
C ALA A 22 11.50 3.62 15.86
N TRP A 23 12.17 4.05 14.80
CA TRP A 23 12.02 3.51 13.45
C TRP A 23 12.27 2.00 13.39
N ALA A 24 13.23 1.48 14.15
CA ALA A 24 13.58 0.06 14.14
C ALA A 24 12.46 -0.81 14.71
N PHE A 25 11.71 -0.31 15.69
CA PHE A 25 10.55 -0.98 16.25
C PHE A 25 9.31 -0.76 15.37
N ALA A 26 9.07 0.46 14.92
CA ALA A 26 7.93 0.82 14.08
C ALA A 26 7.87 -0.01 12.79
N GLN A 27 9.00 -0.29 12.16
CA GLN A 27 9.06 -1.16 10.98
C GLN A 27 8.45 -2.55 11.20
N ARG A 28 8.39 -3.05 12.44
CA ARG A 28 7.82 -4.38 12.75
C ARG A 28 6.29 -4.39 12.70
N ILE A 29 5.65 -3.26 12.45
CA ILE A 29 4.21 -3.20 12.16
C ILE A 29 3.92 -3.96 10.86
N CYS A 30 4.77 -3.83 9.83
CA CYS A 30 4.56 -4.49 8.54
C CYS A 30 5.87 -5.03 7.91
N GLY A 31 5.83 -6.27 7.42
CA GLY A 31 6.96 -6.88 6.70
C GLY A 31 6.89 -6.74 5.18
N VAL A 32 5.71 -6.50 4.60
CA VAL A 32 5.52 -6.31 3.15
C VAL A 32 5.87 -4.87 2.77
N CYS A 33 5.21 -3.87 3.34
CA CYS A 33 5.56 -2.47 3.18
C CYS A 33 6.77 -2.12 4.07
N THR A 34 7.87 -2.75 3.81
CA THR A 34 9.00 -2.99 4.72
C THR A 34 9.70 -1.74 5.25
N LEU A 35 9.56 -0.58 4.60
CA LEU A 35 10.26 0.66 4.96
C LEU A 35 9.35 1.79 5.45
N VAL A 36 8.04 1.74 5.14
CA VAL A 36 7.16 2.91 5.32
C VAL A 36 7.05 3.38 6.77
N HIS A 37 6.91 2.44 7.71
CA HIS A 37 6.86 2.77 9.13
C HIS A 37 8.19 3.32 9.66
N GLY A 38 9.32 2.89 9.08
CA GLY A 38 10.62 3.45 9.39
C GLY A 38 10.74 4.90 8.95
N ILE A 39 10.30 5.22 7.73
CA ILE A 39 10.30 6.59 7.21
C ILE A 39 9.35 7.49 7.99
N ALA A 40 8.11 7.06 8.22
CA ALA A 40 7.16 7.83 9.02
C ALA A 40 7.71 8.10 10.44
N SER A 41 8.38 7.11 11.04
CA SER A 41 8.96 7.26 12.37
C SER A 41 10.14 8.25 12.41
N VAL A 42 11.08 8.21 11.46
CA VAL A 42 12.18 9.21 11.45
C VAL A 42 11.64 10.60 11.16
N ARG A 43 10.67 10.73 10.24
CA ARG A 43 10.00 12.02 9.93
C ARG A 43 9.29 12.60 11.15
N SER A 44 8.68 11.78 12.03
CA SER A 44 8.01 12.28 13.24
C SER A 44 8.99 12.90 14.23
N VAL A 45 10.18 12.36 14.34
CA VAL A 45 11.25 12.92 15.18
C VAL A 45 11.86 14.16 14.52
N GLU A 46 12.06 14.13 13.20
CA GLU A 46 12.56 15.27 12.43
C GLU A 46 11.60 16.46 12.52
N ASP A 47 10.30 16.24 12.41
CA ASP A 47 9.28 17.28 12.58
C ASP A 47 9.27 17.83 14.02
N ALA A 48 9.26 16.95 15.04
CA ALA A 48 9.29 17.35 16.46
C ALA A 48 10.48 18.25 16.80
N LEU A 49 11.62 18.07 16.13
CA LEU A 49 12.86 18.80 16.37
C LEU A 49 13.12 19.92 15.33
N ASN A 50 12.23 20.10 14.36
CA ASN A 50 12.47 20.96 13.19
C ASN A 50 13.81 20.63 12.49
N TYR A 51 14.02 19.35 12.22
CA TYR A 51 15.30 18.80 11.77
C TYR A 51 15.34 18.72 10.25
N GLN A 52 16.12 19.60 9.63
CA GLN A 52 16.27 19.63 8.17
C GLN A 52 17.27 18.57 7.70
N ILE A 53 16.88 17.77 6.72
CA ILE A 53 17.75 16.75 6.13
C ILE A 53 18.40 17.23 4.83
N PRO A 54 19.58 16.71 4.44
CA PRO A 54 20.21 17.04 3.16
C PRO A 54 19.36 16.61 1.96
N GLN A 55 19.44 17.35 0.86
CA GLN A 55 18.69 17.07 -0.38
C GLN A 55 18.98 15.67 -0.93
N ASN A 56 20.22 15.19 -0.86
CA ASN A 56 20.53 13.81 -1.30
C ASN A 56 19.87 12.76 -0.42
N ALA A 57 19.70 13.01 0.89
CA ALA A 57 18.95 12.11 1.76
C ALA A 57 17.48 12.06 1.35
N GLN A 58 16.87 13.20 1.00
CA GLN A 58 15.51 13.26 0.52
C GLN A 58 15.33 12.50 -0.80
N LEU A 59 16.25 12.69 -1.77
CA LEU A 59 16.21 11.96 -3.05
C LEU A 59 16.38 10.45 -2.87
N ILE A 60 17.28 10.02 -1.97
CA ILE A 60 17.46 8.61 -1.64
C ILE A 60 16.18 8.03 -1.02
N ARG A 61 15.53 8.76 -0.09
CA ARG A 61 14.26 8.36 0.48
C ARG A 61 13.17 8.24 -0.61
N ASN A 62 13.08 9.21 -1.52
CA ASN A 62 12.12 9.16 -2.63
C ASN A 62 12.36 7.94 -3.54
N LEU A 63 13.62 7.63 -3.87
CA LEU A 63 13.97 6.43 -4.65
C LEU A 63 13.58 5.13 -3.92
N MET A 64 13.82 5.06 -2.60
CA MET A 64 13.43 3.90 -1.79
C MET A 64 11.91 3.75 -1.71
N ILE A 65 11.19 4.86 -1.49
CA ILE A 65 9.72 4.89 -1.45
C ILE A 65 9.14 4.48 -2.80
N GLY A 66 9.62 5.07 -3.91
CA GLY A 66 9.17 4.74 -5.26
C GLY A 66 9.38 3.26 -5.60
N ALA A 67 10.52 2.69 -5.26
CA ALA A 67 10.78 1.27 -5.43
C ALA A 67 9.84 0.40 -4.58
N GLN A 68 9.52 0.82 -3.35
CA GLN A 68 8.56 0.12 -2.49
C GLN A 68 7.16 0.11 -3.11
N TYR A 69 6.69 1.24 -3.65
CA TYR A 69 5.40 1.30 -4.33
C TYR A 69 5.33 0.33 -5.51
N ILE A 70 6.30 0.42 -6.42
CA ILE A 70 6.32 -0.39 -7.64
C ILE A 70 6.40 -1.88 -7.28
N HIS A 71 7.24 -2.22 -6.29
CA HIS A 71 7.35 -3.58 -5.77
C HIS A 71 6.01 -4.06 -5.20
N ASP A 72 5.42 -3.32 -4.25
CA ASP A 72 4.21 -3.73 -3.54
C ASP A 72 3.01 -3.84 -4.47
N HIS A 73 2.87 -2.92 -5.43
CA HIS A 73 1.74 -2.94 -6.37
C HIS A 73 1.80 -4.11 -7.34
N VAL A 74 3.00 -4.44 -7.85
CA VAL A 74 3.20 -5.62 -8.69
C VAL A 74 2.97 -6.90 -7.88
N MET A 75 3.54 -6.98 -6.67
CA MET A 75 3.35 -8.12 -5.77
C MET A 75 1.89 -8.30 -5.38
N HIS A 76 1.19 -7.20 -5.07
CA HIS A 76 -0.24 -7.24 -4.76
C HIS A 76 -1.04 -7.78 -5.96
N PHE A 77 -0.85 -7.20 -7.15
CA PHE A 77 -1.61 -7.62 -8.32
C PHE A 77 -1.42 -9.11 -8.61
N TYR A 78 -0.19 -9.60 -8.74
CA TYR A 78 0.05 -10.98 -9.13
C TYR A 78 -0.15 -11.99 -8.00
N HIS A 79 0.29 -11.69 -6.77
CA HIS A 79 0.38 -12.70 -5.70
C HIS A 79 -0.73 -12.63 -4.65
N LEU A 80 -1.48 -11.53 -4.60
CA LEU A 80 -2.59 -11.35 -3.65
C LEU A 80 -3.95 -11.20 -4.32
N HIS A 81 -4.02 -10.66 -5.55
CA HIS A 81 -5.29 -10.28 -6.19
C HIS A 81 -5.58 -11.02 -7.51
N ALA A 82 -4.55 -11.43 -8.26
CA ALA A 82 -4.76 -12.08 -9.56
C ALA A 82 -5.58 -13.37 -9.47
N LEU A 83 -5.42 -14.16 -8.41
CA LEU A 83 -6.15 -15.41 -8.22
C LEU A 83 -7.65 -15.22 -7.98
N ASP A 84 -8.10 -13.99 -7.72
CA ASP A 84 -9.52 -13.64 -7.67
C ASP A 84 -10.12 -13.52 -9.10
N TRP A 85 -9.29 -13.35 -10.12
CA TRP A 85 -9.67 -13.09 -11.50
C TRP A 85 -9.25 -14.19 -12.47
N VAL A 86 -8.19 -14.94 -12.15
CA VAL A 86 -7.50 -15.91 -12.99
C VAL A 86 -7.77 -17.32 -12.49
N ASP A 87 -8.32 -18.19 -13.35
CA ASP A 87 -8.48 -19.62 -13.08
C ASP A 87 -7.23 -20.39 -13.53
N VAL A 88 -6.36 -20.70 -12.58
CA VAL A 88 -5.07 -21.36 -12.84
C VAL A 88 -5.25 -22.76 -13.47
N VAL A 89 -6.28 -23.51 -13.05
CA VAL A 89 -6.51 -24.87 -13.57
C VAL A 89 -6.99 -24.83 -15.02
N SER A 90 -7.81 -23.82 -15.37
CA SER A 90 -8.23 -23.58 -16.76
C SER A 90 -7.06 -23.36 -17.72
N ALA A 91 -5.94 -22.79 -17.23
CA ALA A 91 -4.73 -22.60 -18.02
C ALA A 91 -4.14 -23.91 -18.60
N LEU A 92 -4.46 -25.07 -18.01
CA LEU A 92 -4.03 -26.38 -18.52
C LEU A 92 -4.68 -26.75 -19.85
N SER A 93 -5.81 -26.13 -20.22
CA SER A 93 -6.45 -26.34 -21.52
C SER A 93 -5.98 -25.37 -22.61
N ALA A 94 -5.18 -24.34 -22.25
CA ALA A 94 -4.70 -23.32 -23.17
C ALA A 94 -3.83 -23.89 -24.31
N ASP A 95 -3.91 -23.28 -25.49
CA ASP A 95 -2.96 -23.47 -26.57
C ASP A 95 -1.76 -22.52 -26.39
N PRO A 96 -0.52 -23.02 -26.25
CA PRO A 96 0.66 -22.16 -26.08
C PRO A 96 0.93 -21.23 -27.27
N GLY A 97 0.57 -21.64 -28.50
CA GLY A 97 0.71 -20.79 -29.68
C GLY A 97 -0.25 -19.59 -29.65
N LYS A 98 -1.53 -19.86 -29.37
CA LYS A 98 -2.53 -18.79 -29.20
C LYS A 98 -2.24 -17.90 -27.99
N THR A 99 -1.71 -18.46 -26.90
CA THR A 99 -1.24 -17.68 -25.75
C THR A 99 -0.12 -16.73 -26.15
N ALA A 100 0.83 -17.18 -26.97
CA ALA A 100 1.89 -16.34 -27.50
C ALA A 100 1.37 -15.22 -28.40
N GLU A 101 0.42 -15.53 -29.31
CA GLU A 101 -0.25 -14.52 -30.15
C GLU A 101 -0.95 -13.46 -29.29
N LEU A 102 -1.67 -13.87 -28.25
CA LEU A 102 -2.31 -12.95 -27.31
C LEU A 102 -1.28 -12.05 -26.64
N ALA A 103 -0.24 -12.61 -26.02
CA ALA A 103 0.77 -11.84 -25.30
C ALA A 103 1.49 -10.84 -26.24
N GLN A 104 1.87 -11.27 -27.44
CA GLN A 104 2.50 -10.41 -28.46
C GLN A 104 1.58 -9.34 -29.01
N SER A 105 0.26 -9.52 -28.97
CA SER A 105 -0.71 -8.48 -29.33
C SER A 105 -0.82 -7.38 -28.28
N LEU A 106 -0.43 -7.65 -27.04
CA LEU A 106 -0.54 -6.72 -25.92
C LEU A 106 0.75 -5.92 -25.69
N SER A 107 1.92 -6.53 -25.91
CA SER A 107 3.21 -5.88 -25.69
C SER A 107 4.36 -6.55 -26.45
N ASN A 108 5.56 -5.93 -26.39
CA ASN A 108 6.80 -6.47 -26.95
C ASN A 108 7.63 -7.22 -25.89
N TRP A 109 7.00 -7.77 -24.85
CA TRP A 109 7.73 -8.48 -23.81
C TRP A 109 8.47 -9.70 -24.37
N PRO A 110 9.78 -9.85 -24.10
CA PRO A 110 10.58 -10.87 -24.77
C PRO A 110 10.20 -12.31 -24.43
N LYS A 111 9.56 -12.54 -23.27
CA LYS A 111 9.09 -13.87 -22.85
C LYS A 111 7.65 -14.13 -23.29
N ALA A 112 7.42 -14.10 -24.59
CA ALA A 112 6.11 -14.29 -25.21
C ALA A 112 6.15 -15.31 -26.35
N SER A 113 7.05 -16.33 -26.31
CA SER A 113 7.12 -17.35 -27.33
C SER A 113 6.22 -18.56 -27.03
N PRO A 114 5.77 -19.33 -28.05
CA PRO A 114 5.02 -20.57 -27.82
C PRO A 114 5.79 -21.60 -26.97
N GLY A 115 7.11 -21.68 -27.13
CA GLY A 115 7.98 -22.56 -26.32
C GLY A 115 7.96 -22.17 -24.85
N TYR A 116 8.06 -20.88 -24.55
CA TYR A 116 7.98 -20.36 -23.18
C TYR A 116 6.65 -20.75 -22.51
N PHE A 117 5.51 -20.50 -23.14
CA PHE A 117 4.21 -20.86 -22.59
C PHE A 117 3.99 -22.37 -22.49
N SER A 118 4.59 -23.18 -23.41
CA SER A 118 4.59 -24.62 -23.29
C SER A 118 5.32 -25.09 -22.02
N ASP A 119 6.48 -24.51 -21.71
CA ASP A 119 7.25 -24.84 -20.50
C ASP A 119 6.49 -24.45 -19.22
N VAL A 120 5.85 -23.27 -19.21
CA VAL A 120 4.99 -22.83 -18.09
C VAL A 120 3.83 -23.79 -17.89
N LYS A 121 3.12 -24.16 -18.95
CA LYS A 121 2.01 -25.12 -18.91
C LYS A 121 2.45 -26.49 -18.40
N LYS A 122 3.60 -26.99 -18.85
CA LYS A 122 4.19 -28.26 -18.38
C LYS A 122 4.51 -28.20 -16.88
N LYS A 123 5.10 -27.10 -16.41
CA LYS A 123 5.39 -26.87 -14.99
C LYS A 123 4.11 -26.86 -14.16
N LEU A 124 3.07 -26.13 -14.60
CA LEU A 124 1.78 -26.07 -13.94
C LEU A 124 1.12 -27.45 -13.86
N LYS A 125 1.16 -28.22 -14.96
CA LYS A 125 0.66 -29.59 -15.01
C LYS A 125 1.33 -30.48 -13.96
N GLY A 126 2.65 -30.37 -13.80
CA GLY A 126 3.38 -31.08 -12.75
C GLY A 126 2.93 -30.75 -11.33
N PHE A 127 2.61 -29.49 -11.03
CA PHE A 127 2.05 -29.10 -9.73
C PHE A 127 0.68 -29.72 -9.48
N VAL A 128 -0.20 -29.69 -10.48
CA VAL A 128 -1.57 -30.25 -10.36
C VAL A 128 -1.53 -31.77 -10.20
N GLU A 129 -0.72 -32.48 -11.02
CA GLU A 129 -0.60 -33.94 -10.96
C GLU A 129 0.04 -34.43 -9.66
N ALA A 130 0.93 -33.66 -9.06
CA ALA A 130 1.52 -33.98 -7.77
C ALA A 130 0.59 -33.67 -6.58
N GLY A 131 -0.61 -33.12 -6.81
CA GLY A 131 -1.51 -32.65 -5.76
C GLY A 131 -0.95 -31.45 -4.96
N GLN A 132 0.12 -30.83 -5.46
CA GLN A 132 0.82 -29.74 -4.81
C GLN A 132 0.57 -28.44 -5.57
N LEU A 133 -0.65 -27.93 -5.50
CA LEU A 133 -0.94 -26.62 -6.08
C LEU A 133 -0.13 -25.49 -5.41
N GLY A 134 0.43 -25.74 -4.22
CA GLY A 134 1.32 -24.83 -3.53
C GLY A 134 0.74 -23.43 -3.42
N ILE A 135 1.43 -22.46 -4.00
CA ILE A 135 1.01 -21.05 -4.06
C ILE A 135 -0.34 -20.83 -4.78
N PHE A 136 -0.81 -21.78 -5.56
CA PHE A 136 -2.09 -21.70 -6.26
C PHE A 136 -3.22 -22.45 -5.53
N ALA A 137 -2.97 -23.07 -4.39
CA ALA A 137 -3.96 -23.90 -3.68
C ALA A 137 -5.16 -23.13 -3.10
N LYS A 138 -5.18 -21.81 -3.19
CA LYS A 138 -6.10 -20.95 -2.45
C LYS A 138 -7.11 -20.20 -3.32
N ALA A 139 -7.49 -20.77 -4.43
CA ALA A 139 -8.51 -20.20 -5.30
C ALA A 139 -9.62 -21.23 -5.57
N TYR A 140 -10.73 -20.73 -6.06
CA TYR A 140 -11.93 -21.52 -6.34
C TYR A 140 -11.95 -21.98 -7.80
N TRP A 141 -11.04 -22.88 -8.15
CA TRP A 141 -10.86 -23.35 -9.52
C TRP A 141 -12.17 -23.89 -10.13
N GLY A 142 -12.50 -23.42 -11.34
CA GLY A 142 -13.73 -23.79 -12.04
C GLY A 142 -14.98 -23.05 -11.58
N HIS A 143 -14.87 -22.07 -10.67
CA HIS A 143 -16.01 -21.27 -10.25
C HIS A 143 -16.56 -20.44 -11.43
N SER A 144 -17.90 -20.34 -11.50
CA SER A 144 -18.61 -19.68 -12.63
C SER A 144 -18.30 -18.19 -12.81
N VAL A 145 -17.75 -17.52 -11.79
CA VAL A 145 -17.39 -16.10 -11.85
C VAL A 145 -16.08 -15.82 -12.59
N TYR A 146 -15.27 -16.85 -12.89
CA TYR A 146 -14.07 -16.68 -13.72
C TYR A 146 -14.47 -16.56 -15.18
N LYS A 147 -13.99 -15.51 -15.85
CA LYS A 147 -14.38 -15.15 -17.22
C LYS A 147 -13.25 -15.21 -18.24
N LEU A 148 -11.99 -15.38 -17.79
CA LEU A 148 -10.85 -15.40 -18.69
C LEU A 148 -10.81 -16.69 -19.51
N PRO A 149 -10.50 -16.61 -20.82
CA PRO A 149 -10.22 -17.79 -21.62
C PRO A 149 -8.91 -18.48 -21.16
N PRO A 150 -8.74 -19.76 -21.46
CA PRO A 150 -7.56 -20.52 -21.04
C PRO A 150 -6.23 -19.86 -21.39
N GLU A 151 -6.12 -19.24 -22.57
CA GLU A 151 -4.92 -18.55 -23.04
C GLU A 151 -4.56 -17.34 -22.18
N ALA A 152 -5.55 -16.54 -21.78
CA ALA A 152 -5.34 -15.41 -20.87
C ALA A 152 -4.97 -15.91 -19.45
N ASN A 153 -5.57 -17.01 -19.00
CA ASN A 153 -5.19 -17.63 -17.72
C ASN A 153 -3.74 -18.13 -17.76
N LEU A 154 -3.29 -18.77 -18.85
CA LEU A 154 -1.91 -19.25 -18.98
C LEU A 154 -0.91 -18.07 -19.03
N MET A 155 -1.23 -17.00 -19.74
CA MET A 155 -0.42 -15.78 -19.78
C MET A 155 -0.29 -15.17 -18.37
N ALA A 156 -1.40 -15.01 -17.65
CA ALA A 156 -1.39 -14.47 -16.29
C ALA A 156 -0.59 -15.34 -15.31
N VAL A 157 -0.68 -16.68 -15.39
CA VAL A 157 0.14 -17.61 -14.60
C VAL A 157 1.63 -17.47 -14.92
N ALA A 158 1.98 -17.28 -16.20
CA ALA A 158 3.38 -17.06 -16.60
C ALA A 158 3.93 -15.77 -15.98
N HIS A 159 3.18 -14.67 -16.06
CA HIS A 159 3.57 -13.38 -15.50
C HIS A 159 3.58 -13.38 -13.97
N TYR A 160 2.69 -14.13 -13.31
CA TYR A 160 2.74 -14.39 -11.86
C TYR A 160 4.10 -14.99 -11.46
N LEU A 161 4.56 -16.02 -12.18
CA LEU A 161 5.86 -16.66 -11.92
C LEU A 161 7.04 -15.73 -12.23
N GLU A 162 6.91 -14.87 -13.24
CA GLU A 162 7.94 -13.87 -13.55
C GLU A 162 8.03 -12.79 -12.46
N ALA A 163 6.92 -12.30 -11.96
CA ALA A 163 6.87 -11.33 -10.88
C ALA A 163 7.56 -11.85 -9.61
N LEU A 164 7.44 -13.16 -9.27
CA LEU A 164 8.18 -13.80 -8.18
C LEU A 164 9.70 -13.71 -8.32
N SER A 165 10.20 -13.73 -9.55
CA SER A 165 11.64 -13.59 -9.80
C SER A 165 12.07 -12.13 -9.87
N TRP A 166 11.27 -11.28 -10.49
CA TRP A 166 11.49 -9.86 -10.69
C TRP A 166 11.61 -9.09 -9.38
N GLN A 167 10.77 -9.38 -8.38
CA GLN A 167 10.81 -8.72 -7.08
C GLN A 167 12.19 -8.77 -6.40
N ARG A 168 12.95 -9.86 -6.59
CA ARG A 168 14.30 -10.00 -6.00
C ARG A 168 15.30 -8.99 -6.57
N ASP A 169 15.06 -8.52 -7.79
CA ASP A 169 15.90 -7.48 -8.39
C ASP A 169 15.51 -6.10 -7.85
N VAL A 170 14.23 -5.83 -7.70
CA VAL A 170 13.73 -4.53 -7.19
C VAL A 170 14.22 -4.23 -5.77
N VAL A 171 14.14 -5.21 -4.87
CA VAL A 171 14.55 -5.02 -3.47
C VAL A 171 16.06 -4.78 -3.28
N LYS A 172 16.87 -4.99 -4.32
CA LYS A 172 18.29 -4.61 -4.30
C LYS A 172 18.50 -3.12 -4.06
N LEU A 173 17.58 -2.27 -4.56
CA LEU A 173 17.63 -0.84 -4.32
C LEU A 173 17.55 -0.53 -2.82
N HIS A 174 16.65 -1.19 -2.08
CA HIS A 174 16.56 -1.05 -0.63
C HIS A 174 17.83 -1.54 0.08
N ALA A 175 18.45 -2.63 -0.40
CA ALA A 175 19.69 -3.13 0.15
C ALA A 175 20.88 -2.18 -0.13
N ILE A 176 20.92 -1.53 -1.29
CA ILE A 176 21.94 -0.55 -1.64
C ILE A 176 21.87 0.68 -0.73
N PHE A 177 20.70 1.26 -0.55
CA PHE A 177 20.50 2.49 0.21
C PHE A 177 20.28 2.27 1.72
N GLY A 178 19.68 1.15 2.11
CA GLY A 178 19.35 0.86 3.51
C GLY A 178 20.10 -0.33 4.11
N GLY A 179 21.04 -0.93 3.38
CA GLY A 179 21.92 -2.02 3.85
C GLY A 179 21.27 -3.40 3.88
N LYS A 180 19.95 -3.51 3.81
CA LYS A 180 19.20 -4.79 3.82
C LYS A 180 17.78 -4.63 3.27
N ASN A 181 17.15 -5.76 2.94
CA ASN A 181 15.71 -5.92 2.75
C ASN A 181 15.33 -7.31 3.31
N PRO A 182 14.24 -7.48 4.09
CA PRO A 182 13.31 -6.46 4.55
C PRO A 182 13.88 -5.55 5.65
N HIS A 183 13.12 -4.50 5.97
CA HIS A 183 13.41 -3.55 7.04
C HIS A 183 14.77 -2.84 6.88
N PRO A 184 14.96 -2.03 5.82
CA PRO A 184 16.18 -1.26 5.62
C PRO A 184 16.43 -0.31 6.79
N ASN A 185 17.70 0.03 7.02
CA ASN A 185 18.08 0.94 8.09
C ASN A 185 17.72 2.38 7.74
N PHE A 186 17.26 3.12 8.75
CA PHE A 186 16.99 4.55 8.68
C PHE A 186 17.80 5.31 9.71
N LEU A 187 17.86 6.62 9.54
CA LEU A 187 18.57 7.54 10.42
C LEU A 187 17.79 8.85 10.50
N VAL A 188 17.51 9.31 11.73
CA VAL A 188 16.98 10.66 11.97
C VAL A 188 18.01 11.69 11.51
N GLY A 189 17.59 12.67 10.74
CA GLY A 189 18.49 13.68 10.17
C GLY A 189 19.09 13.33 8.80
N GLY A 190 18.68 12.18 8.19
CA GLY A 190 19.16 11.82 6.85
C GLY A 190 18.95 10.35 6.49
N VAL A 191 19.97 9.75 5.88
CA VAL A 191 20.03 8.32 5.55
C VAL A 191 21.31 7.69 6.07
N ALA A 192 21.25 6.38 6.35
CA ALA A 192 22.37 5.64 6.93
C ALA A 192 23.54 5.41 5.94
N SER A 193 23.31 5.58 4.65
CA SER A 193 24.32 5.33 3.61
C SER A 193 25.08 6.60 3.24
N ALA A 194 26.41 6.56 3.37
CA ALA A 194 27.29 7.62 2.87
C ALA A 194 27.48 7.53 1.35
N ILE A 195 27.78 8.65 0.71
CA ILE A 195 28.20 8.72 -0.69
C ILE A 195 29.71 8.94 -0.73
N ASP A 196 30.45 7.97 -1.29
CA ASP A 196 31.89 8.05 -1.56
C ASP A 196 32.21 7.19 -2.79
N LEU A 197 32.56 7.85 -3.89
CA LEU A 197 32.80 7.19 -5.18
C LEU A 197 34.02 6.26 -5.18
N ASN A 198 34.90 6.40 -4.17
CA ASN A 198 36.13 5.62 -4.03
C ASN A 198 36.05 4.50 -3.01
N SER A 199 34.90 4.38 -2.31
CA SER A 199 34.70 3.37 -1.26
C SER A 199 33.71 2.27 -1.67
N ASP A 200 34.10 1.00 -1.53
CA ASP A 200 33.22 -0.13 -1.80
C ASP A 200 32.07 -0.27 -0.76
N SER A 201 32.25 0.27 0.43
CA SER A 201 31.22 0.25 1.50
C SER A 201 30.17 1.34 1.33
N ALA A 202 30.49 2.44 0.66
CA ALA A 202 29.60 3.57 0.43
C ALA A 202 28.81 3.44 -0.90
N ILE A 203 27.92 4.40 -1.17
CA ILE A 203 27.28 4.58 -2.47
C ILE A 203 28.34 5.08 -3.45
N ASN A 204 28.75 4.21 -4.37
CA ASN A 204 29.76 4.48 -5.37
C ASN A 204 29.21 4.32 -6.80
N THR A 205 30.02 4.53 -7.82
CA THR A 205 29.62 4.45 -9.23
C THR A 205 28.98 3.10 -9.58
N LYS A 206 29.52 1.98 -9.05
CA LYS A 206 28.99 0.65 -9.31
C LYS A 206 27.58 0.47 -8.73
N LYS A 207 27.36 0.93 -7.48
CA LYS A 207 26.05 0.89 -6.84
C LYS A 207 25.04 1.81 -7.54
N LEU A 208 25.45 3.00 -7.98
CA LEU A 208 24.61 3.90 -8.77
C LEU A 208 24.20 3.26 -10.10
N SER A 209 25.12 2.60 -10.81
CA SER A 209 24.78 1.84 -12.02
C SER A 209 23.76 0.72 -11.74
N GLN A 210 23.91 -0.01 -10.62
CA GLN A 210 22.93 -1.03 -10.22
C GLN A 210 21.55 -0.43 -9.92
N VAL A 211 21.49 0.76 -9.31
CA VAL A 211 20.21 1.47 -9.08
C VAL A 211 19.55 1.82 -10.42
N GLN A 212 20.33 2.34 -11.38
CA GLN A 212 19.83 2.63 -12.74
C GLN A 212 19.26 1.38 -13.42
N ASP A 213 19.98 0.25 -13.32
CA ASP A 213 19.51 -1.02 -13.88
C ASP A 213 18.19 -1.49 -13.25
N VAL A 214 18.02 -1.30 -11.93
CA VAL A 214 16.77 -1.62 -11.23
C VAL A 214 15.63 -0.72 -11.67
N ILE A 215 15.86 0.60 -11.79
CA ILE A 215 14.86 1.56 -12.30
C ILE A 215 14.40 1.16 -13.70
N THR A 216 15.34 0.82 -14.59
CA THR A 216 15.03 0.37 -15.94
C THR A 216 14.15 -0.89 -15.94
N LYS A 217 14.51 -1.90 -15.15
CA LYS A 217 13.74 -3.16 -15.02
C LYS A 217 12.34 -2.93 -14.45
N MET A 218 12.20 -2.04 -13.47
CA MET A 218 10.88 -1.69 -12.91
C MET A 218 9.99 -1.08 -13.97
N ARG A 219 10.52 -0.13 -14.74
CA ARG A 219 9.80 0.55 -15.82
C ARG A 219 9.41 -0.41 -16.93
N GLU A 220 10.34 -1.24 -17.41
CA GLU A 220 10.08 -2.22 -18.46
C GLU A 220 8.99 -3.22 -18.05
N PHE A 221 9.05 -3.78 -16.85
CA PHE A 221 8.05 -4.73 -16.38
C PHE A 221 6.66 -4.05 -16.21
N THR A 222 6.64 -2.84 -15.71
CA THR A 222 5.40 -2.06 -15.58
C THR A 222 4.77 -1.81 -16.94
N ASP A 223 5.57 -1.35 -17.92
CA ASP A 223 5.08 -0.96 -19.24
C ASP A 223 4.69 -2.15 -20.12
N GLN A 224 5.45 -3.24 -20.06
CA GLN A 224 5.31 -4.35 -20.98
C GLN A 224 4.52 -5.53 -20.41
N VAL A 225 4.33 -5.59 -19.08
CA VAL A 225 3.65 -6.71 -18.43
C VAL A 225 2.48 -6.23 -17.57
N TYR A 226 2.75 -5.43 -16.54
CA TYR A 226 1.74 -5.12 -15.53
C TYR A 226 0.56 -4.28 -16.06
N VAL A 227 0.84 -3.19 -16.77
CA VAL A 227 -0.22 -2.35 -17.36
C VAL A 227 -1.02 -3.11 -18.43
N PRO A 228 -0.40 -3.80 -19.40
CA PRO A 228 -1.11 -4.63 -20.37
C PRO A 228 -1.98 -5.72 -19.73
N ASP A 229 -1.46 -6.44 -18.74
CA ASP A 229 -2.21 -7.50 -18.05
C ASP A 229 -3.44 -6.95 -17.32
N THR A 230 -3.29 -5.84 -16.60
CA THR A 230 -4.42 -5.22 -15.91
C THR A 230 -5.54 -4.85 -16.89
N LEU A 231 -5.19 -4.24 -18.03
CA LEU A 231 -6.18 -3.85 -19.05
C LEU A 231 -6.80 -5.09 -19.72
N ALA A 232 -6.00 -6.12 -20.01
CA ALA A 232 -6.48 -7.37 -20.58
C ALA A 232 -7.47 -8.06 -19.64
N VAL A 233 -7.13 -8.24 -18.37
CA VAL A 233 -8.02 -8.83 -17.35
C VAL A 233 -9.29 -7.97 -17.21
N ALA A 234 -9.16 -6.67 -17.03
CA ALA A 234 -10.27 -5.75 -16.85
C ALA A 234 -11.29 -5.81 -18.01
N SER A 235 -10.83 -6.07 -19.24
CA SER A 235 -11.72 -6.15 -20.41
C SER A 235 -12.76 -7.26 -20.32
N PHE A 236 -12.48 -8.34 -19.57
CA PHE A 236 -13.42 -9.44 -19.32
C PHE A 236 -14.33 -9.22 -18.11
N TYR A 237 -14.00 -8.24 -17.26
CA TYR A 237 -14.69 -7.97 -15.99
C TYR A 237 -15.22 -6.54 -15.90
N LYS A 238 -15.66 -5.95 -17.01
CA LYS A 238 -16.18 -4.57 -17.08
C LYS A 238 -17.33 -4.31 -16.11
N ASP A 239 -18.16 -5.33 -15.84
CA ASP A 239 -19.27 -5.26 -14.87
C ASP A 239 -18.80 -4.95 -13.44
N TRP A 240 -17.51 -5.14 -13.12
CA TRP A 240 -16.90 -4.75 -11.85
C TRP A 240 -16.59 -3.26 -11.73
N GLY A 241 -16.77 -2.51 -12.80
CA GLY A 241 -16.81 -1.05 -12.79
C GLY A 241 -18.06 -0.44 -12.14
N GLU A 242 -19.03 -1.29 -11.75
CA GLU A 242 -20.28 -0.87 -11.10
C GLU A 242 -20.48 -1.53 -9.73
N ARG A 243 -19.43 -2.11 -9.12
CA ARG A 243 -19.49 -2.84 -7.84
C ARG A 243 -18.45 -2.31 -6.86
N GLY A 244 -18.84 -2.21 -5.59
CA GLY A 244 -17.95 -1.83 -4.51
C GLY A 244 -17.53 -0.37 -4.55
N GLU A 245 -18.46 0.56 -4.83
CA GLU A 245 -18.18 2.00 -4.91
C GLU A 245 -17.66 2.61 -3.60
N GLY A 246 -18.15 2.17 -2.45
CA GLY A 246 -17.69 2.58 -1.13
C GLY A 246 -18.11 4.00 -0.72
N LEU A 247 -17.26 4.66 0.08
CA LEU A 247 -17.59 5.90 0.78
C LEU A 247 -17.76 7.13 -0.15
N GLY A 248 -16.98 7.23 -1.20
CA GLY A 248 -16.95 8.42 -2.06
C GLY A 248 -16.15 9.60 -1.50
N ASN A 249 -15.53 9.47 -0.32
CA ASN A 249 -14.63 10.44 0.28
C ASN A 249 -13.21 9.90 0.24
N PHE A 250 -12.23 10.72 -0.12
CA PHE A 250 -10.84 10.29 -0.33
C PHE A 250 -9.87 11.23 0.36
N LEU A 251 -8.83 10.68 0.99
CA LEU A 251 -7.82 11.45 1.72
C LEU A 251 -6.42 11.04 1.29
N CYS A 252 -5.55 12.04 1.12
CA CYS A 252 -4.10 11.90 0.92
C CYS A 252 -3.35 12.83 1.86
N TYR A 253 -2.32 12.34 2.55
CA TYR A 253 -1.42 13.19 3.35
C TYR A 253 -0.42 13.95 2.49
N GLY A 254 -0.16 13.46 1.29
CA GLY A 254 0.91 13.94 0.44
C GLY A 254 2.25 13.26 0.72
N ASP A 255 3.11 13.19 -0.29
CA ASP A 255 4.45 12.59 -0.16
C ASP A 255 5.35 12.86 -1.36
N LEU A 256 6.58 12.32 -1.27
CA LEU A 256 7.63 12.42 -2.27
C LEU A 256 8.00 13.88 -2.56
N PRO A 257 8.48 14.61 -1.53
CA PRO A 257 8.81 16.02 -1.67
C PRO A 257 9.95 16.24 -2.68
N GLY A 258 9.80 17.28 -3.49
CA GLY A 258 10.85 17.71 -4.41
C GLY A 258 11.97 18.47 -3.70
N THR A 259 11.63 19.18 -2.63
CA THR A 259 12.57 19.99 -1.82
C THR A 259 12.67 19.49 -0.39
N SER A 260 11.62 19.64 0.41
CA SER A 260 11.56 19.21 1.82
C SER A 260 10.14 18.85 2.23
N MET A 261 9.98 18.22 3.41
CA MET A 261 8.67 17.92 3.99
C MET A 261 7.92 19.19 4.43
N ASP A 262 8.62 20.33 4.60
CA ASP A 262 8.03 21.62 4.96
C ASP A 262 7.48 22.40 3.76
N ASP A 263 7.64 21.86 2.55
CA ASP A 263 7.17 22.46 1.30
C ASP A 263 6.14 21.53 0.61
N PRO A 264 4.87 21.55 1.06
CA PRO A 264 3.81 20.69 0.50
C PRO A 264 3.53 20.94 -0.99
N ASP A 265 3.84 22.12 -1.50
CA ASP A 265 3.69 22.44 -2.92
C ASP A 265 4.71 21.71 -3.81
N SER A 266 5.82 21.23 -3.21
CA SER A 266 6.81 20.41 -3.88
C SER A 266 6.48 18.91 -3.91
N PHE A 267 5.41 18.47 -3.25
CA PHE A 267 5.06 17.06 -3.15
C PHE A 267 4.60 16.49 -4.49
N PHE A 268 5.18 15.36 -4.87
CA PHE A 268 4.75 14.64 -6.06
C PHE A 268 3.31 14.12 -5.91
N PHE A 269 2.98 13.52 -4.76
CA PHE A 269 1.60 13.25 -4.37
C PHE A 269 1.07 14.42 -3.55
N PRO A 270 0.07 15.18 -4.07
CA PRO A 270 -0.49 16.30 -3.33
C PRO A 270 -1.28 15.88 -2.10
N SER A 271 -1.28 16.73 -1.08
CA SER A 271 -2.12 16.60 0.11
C SER A 271 -3.53 17.13 -0.12
N GLY A 272 -4.51 16.53 0.58
CA GLY A 272 -5.87 17.05 0.63
C GLY A 272 -6.95 15.99 0.82
N VAL A 273 -8.20 16.45 0.82
CA VAL A 273 -9.40 15.62 0.94
C VAL A 273 -10.39 15.94 -0.16
N ILE A 274 -10.93 14.91 -0.81
CA ILE A 274 -12.00 14.99 -1.79
C ILE A 274 -13.25 14.39 -1.13
N LEU A 275 -14.37 15.12 -1.16
CA LEU A 275 -15.64 14.68 -0.60
C LEU A 275 -16.65 14.41 -1.71
N ASP A 276 -17.53 13.44 -1.46
CA ASP A 276 -18.70 13.15 -2.30
C ASP A 276 -18.37 12.95 -3.79
N ARG A 277 -17.14 12.45 -4.10
CA ARG A 277 -16.60 12.27 -5.47
C ARG A 277 -16.48 13.57 -6.27
N ASP A 278 -16.52 14.73 -5.59
CA ASP A 278 -16.36 16.02 -6.26
C ASP A 278 -14.88 16.34 -6.51
N LEU A 279 -14.40 15.99 -7.69
CA LEU A 279 -13.02 16.23 -8.12
C LEU A 279 -12.71 17.72 -8.43
N SER A 280 -13.71 18.59 -8.39
CA SER A 280 -13.51 20.03 -8.60
C SER A 280 -13.04 20.76 -7.34
N THR A 281 -13.21 20.13 -6.19
CA THR A 281 -12.90 20.71 -4.87
C THR A 281 -11.96 19.81 -4.09
N VAL A 282 -10.78 20.34 -3.72
CA VAL A 282 -9.82 19.68 -2.83
C VAL A 282 -9.74 20.48 -1.55
N HIS A 283 -10.18 19.89 -0.45
CA HIS A 283 -10.13 20.51 0.88
C HIS A 283 -8.70 20.40 1.44
N PRO A 284 -8.21 21.45 2.14
CA PRO A 284 -6.92 21.39 2.81
C PRO A 284 -6.94 20.43 3.98
N LEU A 285 -5.78 19.93 4.36
CA LEU A 285 -5.57 18.98 5.45
C LEU A 285 -4.48 19.51 6.39
N ASP A 286 -4.76 19.52 7.70
CA ASP A 286 -3.81 19.85 8.76
C ASP A 286 -3.70 18.70 9.76
N LEU A 287 -2.57 17.99 9.73
CA LEU A 287 -2.31 16.82 10.58
C LEU A 287 -2.05 17.19 12.07
N ASN A 288 -1.85 18.47 12.38
CA ASN A 288 -1.63 18.98 13.73
C ASN A 288 -2.91 19.50 14.39
N SER A 289 -3.98 19.68 13.61
CA SER A 289 -5.25 20.20 14.12
C SER A 289 -6.04 19.10 14.85
N ALA A 290 -6.35 19.34 16.12
CA ALA A 290 -7.07 18.39 16.97
C ALA A 290 -8.47 18.01 16.44
N ASP A 291 -9.08 18.89 15.64
CA ASP A 291 -10.43 18.69 15.10
C ASP A 291 -10.44 17.97 13.75
N GLU A 292 -9.27 17.80 13.09
CA GLU A 292 -9.22 17.22 11.74
C GLU A 292 -9.15 15.71 11.76
N ILE A 293 -8.25 15.11 12.55
CA ILE A 293 -8.09 13.66 12.61
C ILE A 293 -8.38 13.19 14.03
N GLN A 294 -9.38 12.36 14.17
CA GLN A 294 -9.72 11.72 15.43
C GLN A 294 -9.90 10.22 15.24
N GLU A 295 -9.35 9.43 16.16
CA GLU A 295 -9.57 8.00 16.23
C GLU A 295 -10.65 7.67 17.27
N HIS A 296 -11.69 6.94 16.83
CA HIS A 296 -12.77 6.45 17.67
C HIS A 296 -12.57 4.98 18.01
N ILE A 297 -13.08 4.55 19.18
CA ILE A 297 -12.95 3.17 19.69
C ILE A 297 -14.30 2.54 20.08
N SER A 298 -15.41 3.15 19.72
CA SER A 298 -16.77 2.68 20.10
C SER A 298 -16.99 1.18 19.81
N HIS A 299 -16.45 0.67 18.70
CA HIS A 299 -16.52 -0.73 18.28
C HIS A 299 -15.15 -1.43 18.27
N SER A 300 -14.18 -0.87 19.02
CA SER A 300 -12.83 -1.41 19.09
C SER A 300 -12.51 -1.97 20.47
N TRP A 301 -11.61 -2.95 20.52
CA TRP A 301 -11.17 -3.58 21.78
C TRP A 301 -10.11 -2.74 22.51
N TYR A 302 -10.46 -1.47 22.76
CA TYR A 302 -9.66 -0.51 23.52
C TYR A 302 -10.55 0.23 24.52
N ASP A 303 -9.92 0.85 25.53
CA ASP A 303 -10.53 1.82 26.40
C ASP A 303 -9.81 3.16 26.32
N TYR A 304 -10.58 4.25 26.36
CA TYR A 304 -10.08 5.60 26.55
C TYR A 304 -10.48 6.12 27.94
N SER A 305 -9.61 6.91 28.56
CA SER A 305 -9.87 7.50 29.87
C SER A 305 -11.14 8.38 29.89
N GLY A 306 -11.47 9.00 28.77
CA GLY A 306 -12.69 9.79 28.58
C GLY A 306 -13.93 9.01 28.12
N GLY A 307 -13.83 7.67 27.98
CA GLY A 307 -14.93 6.80 27.55
C GLY A 307 -14.89 6.44 26.06
N LYS A 308 -15.66 5.41 25.67
CA LYS A 308 -15.63 4.81 24.32
C LYS A 308 -16.15 5.70 23.19
N ASP A 309 -17.00 6.67 23.51
CA ASP A 309 -17.61 7.55 22.50
C ASP A 309 -16.74 8.78 22.17
N GLN A 310 -15.64 8.97 22.90
CA GLN A 310 -14.70 10.05 22.66
C GLN A 310 -13.81 9.72 21.44
N GLY A 311 -13.66 10.70 20.51
CA GLY A 311 -12.60 10.69 19.52
C GLY A 311 -11.36 11.39 20.08
N LEU A 312 -10.18 10.80 19.90
CA LEU A 312 -8.92 11.41 20.30
C LEU A 312 -8.05 11.71 19.09
N HIS A 313 -7.47 12.93 19.07
CA HIS A 313 -6.39 13.22 18.13
C HIS A 313 -5.17 12.35 18.47
N PRO A 314 -4.37 11.85 17.47
CA PRO A 314 -3.26 10.94 17.76
C PRO A 314 -2.20 11.47 18.74
N TYR A 315 -1.98 12.77 18.88
CA TYR A 315 -1.09 13.31 19.92
C TYR A 315 -1.59 12.99 21.35
N ASP A 316 -2.90 12.95 21.53
CA ASP A 316 -3.55 12.66 22.81
C ASP A 316 -4.06 11.22 22.85
N GLY A 317 -3.73 10.43 21.83
CA GLY A 317 -4.21 9.07 21.65
C GLY A 317 -3.75 8.13 22.76
N GLU A 318 -4.62 7.18 23.10
CA GLU A 318 -4.37 6.15 24.11
C GLU A 318 -4.38 4.75 23.47
N THR A 319 -3.54 3.84 23.99
CA THR A 319 -3.49 2.45 23.56
C THR A 319 -3.65 1.53 24.76
N ASN A 320 -4.85 1.57 25.35
CA ASN A 320 -5.24 0.72 26.48
C ASN A 320 -6.03 -0.46 25.94
N LEU A 321 -5.41 -1.64 25.88
CA LEU A 321 -6.00 -2.84 25.31
C LEU A 321 -7.11 -3.37 26.23
N ASN A 322 -8.31 -3.59 25.68
CA ASN A 322 -9.44 -4.20 26.39
C ASN A 322 -10.19 -5.17 25.45
N TYR A 323 -9.77 -6.44 25.47
CA TYR A 323 -10.41 -7.46 24.65
C TYR A 323 -11.70 -7.97 25.33
N THR A 324 -12.84 -7.72 24.68
CA THR A 324 -14.16 -8.17 25.12
C THR A 324 -14.84 -9.10 24.09
N GLY A 325 -14.08 -9.52 23.08
CA GLY A 325 -14.58 -10.42 22.03
C GLY A 325 -14.65 -11.89 22.43
N PRO A 326 -14.97 -12.79 21.49
CA PRO A 326 -14.99 -14.23 21.71
C PRO A 326 -13.59 -14.77 22.01
N GLU A 327 -13.48 -16.00 22.56
CA GLU A 327 -12.20 -16.65 22.87
C GLU A 327 -11.22 -16.64 21.69
N LEU A 328 -11.75 -16.84 20.47
CA LEU A 328 -11.00 -16.67 19.23
C LEU A 328 -11.56 -15.47 18.45
N PRO A 329 -10.73 -14.45 18.11
CA PRO A 329 -11.19 -13.19 17.50
C PRO A 329 -11.89 -13.32 16.14
N TYR A 330 -11.81 -14.46 15.47
CA TYR A 330 -12.44 -14.75 14.19
C TYR A 330 -13.69 -15.65 14.31
N LYS A 331 -14.13 -15.96 15.53
CA LYS A 331 -15.39 -16.64 15.81
C LYS A 331 -16.55 -15.65 15.79
N HIS A 332 -17.70 -16.09 16.25
CA HIS A 332 -18.89 -15.23 16.32
C HIS A 332 -18.60 -13.90 17.03
N LEU A 333 -18.83 -12.79 16.33
CA LEU A 333 -18.62 -11.42 16.82
C LEU A 333 -19.96 -10.78 17.17
N ASN A 334 -20.04 -10.15 18.35
CA ASN A 334 -21.16 -9.25 18.63
C ASN A 334 -20.86 -7.89 17.98
N VAL A 335 -21.45 -7.64 16.82
CA VAL A 335 -21.19 -6.44 16.02
C VAL A 335 -21.87 -5.18 16.56
N GLU A 336 -22.75 -5.31 17.53
CA GLU A 336 -23.35 -4.18 18.26
C GLU A 336 -22.42 -3.67 19.38
N GLU A 337 -21.41 -4.44 19.73
CA GLU A 337 -20.37 -4.07 20.69
C GLU A 337 -19.03 -3.85 20.01
N SER A 338 -17.92 -4.23 20.66
CA SER A 338 -16.56 -4.16 20.07
C SER A 338 -16.29 -5.42 19.25
N TYR A 339 -15.85 -5.24 18.00
CA TYR A 339 -15.61 -6.34 17.09
C TYR A 339 -14.27 -6.26 16.33
N SER A 340 -13.40 -5.31 16.65
CA SER A 340 -12.14 -5.11 15.92
C SER A 340 -10.99 -4.64 16.82
N TRP A 341 -9.75 -5.03 16.49
CA TRP A 341 -8.55 -4.41 17.02
C TRP A 341 -8.14 -3.13 16.28
N LEU A 342 -8.83 -2.75 15.23
CA LEU A 342 -8.59 -1.48 14.56
C LEU A 342 -9.41 -0.38 15.24
N LYS A 343 -8.83 0.80 15.38
CA LYS A 343 -9.57 2.02 15.70
C LYS A 343 -10.28 2.54 14.45
N ALA A 344 -11.18 3.47 14.59
CA ALA A 344 -11.92 4.10 13.50
C ALA A 344 -11.50 5.55 13.34
N PRO A 345 -10.45 5.86 12.54
CA PRO A 345 -10.06 7.23 12.25
C PRO A 345 -11.10 7.92 11.38
N ARG A 346 -11.30 9.22 11.64
CA ARG A 346 -12.22 10.08 10.89
C ARG A 346 -11.55 11.43 10.61
N TRP A 347 -11.80 11.98 9.44
CA TRP A 347 -11.46 13.36 9.12
C TRP A 347 -12.68 14.25 9.31
N LYS A 348 -12.61 15.18 10.27
CA LYS A 348 -13.75 16.06 10.64
C LYS A 348 -15.06 15.27 10.80
N GLY A 349 -14.99 14.14 11.47
CA GLY A 349 -16.13 13.26 11.69
C GLY A 349 -16.60 12.45 10.47
N LYS A 350 -15.88 12.49 9.34
CA LYS A 350 -16.21 11.73 8.11
C LYS A 350 -15.30 10.53 7.92
N ALA A 351 -15.88 9.41 7.54
CA ALA A 351 -15.13 8.27 7.05
C ALA A 351 -14.55 8.58 5.66
N VAL A 352 -13.28 8.24 5.45
CA VAL A 352 -12.57 8.48 4.19
C VAL A 352 -11.82 7.22 3.73
N GLU A 353 -11.70 7.05 2.42
CA GLU A 353 -10.88 6.02 1.79
C GLU A 353 -9.49 6.58 1.50
N VAL A 354 -8.45 5.78 1.75
CA VAL A 354 -7.07 6.09 1.42
C VAL A 354 -6.47 5.03 0.50
N GLY A 355 -5.44 5.36 -0.24
CA GLY A 355 -4.72 4.43 -1.08
C GLY A 355 -4.56 4.88 -2.53
N PRO A 356 -4.23 3.96 -3.45
CA PRO A 356 -3.96 4.28 -4.84
C PRO A 356 -5.08 5.04 -5.54
N LEU A 357 -6.35 4.67 -5.29
CA LEU A 357 -7.48 5.41 -5.86
C LEU A 357 -7.50 6.85 -5.37
N ALA A 358 -7.37 7.08 -4.06
CA ALA A 358 -7.33 8.42 -3.48
C ALA A 358 -6.22 9.27 -4.09
N ARG A 359 -5.00 8.73 -4.24
CA ARG A 359 -3.86 9.45 -4.82
C ARG A 359 -4.02 9.75 -6.30
N VAL A 360 -4.52 8.81 -7.09
CA VAL A 360 -4.81 9.03 -8.53
C VAL A 360 -5.89 10.09 -8.71
N LEU A 361 -6.95 10.05 -7.90
CA LEU A 361 -8.00 11.08 -7.91
C LEU A 361 -7.45 12.45 -7.49
N MET A 362 -6.56 12.50 -6.49
CA MET A 362 -5.91 13.73 -6.04
C MET A 362 -5.02 14.33 -7.12
N LEU A 363 -4.16 13.52 -7.76
CA LEU A 363 -3.36 13.95 -8.91
C LEU A 363 -4.23 14.45 -10.07
N TYR A 364 -5.32 13.74 -10.36
CA TYR A 364 -6.27 14.13 -11.40
C TYR A 364 -6.92 15.49 -11.09
N ALA A 365 -7.44 15.68 -9.88
CA ALA A 365 -8.08 16.91 -9.41
C ALA A 365 -7.10 18.10 -9.40
N LYS A 366 -5.83 17.87 -9.06
CA LYS A 366 -4.77 18.88 -9.09
C LYS A 366 -4.19 19.14 -10.49
N GLY A 367 -4.68 18.45 -11.51
CA GLY A 367 -4.35 18.76 -12.90
C GLY A 367 -3.11 18.06 -13.45
N HIS A 368 -2.60 16.98 -12.80
CA HIS A 368 -1.45 16.23 -13.29
C HIS A 368 -1.72 15.62 -14.67
N GLU A 369 -1.06 16.11 -15.71
CA GLU A 369 -1.34 15.79 -17.12
C GLU A 369 -1.24 14.29 -17.39
N GLN A 370 -0.11 13.66 -17.03
CA GLN A 370 0.08 12.22 -17.24
C GLN A 370 -1.03 11.37 -16.59
N THR A 371 -1.50 11.76 -15.40
CA THR A 371 -2.60 11.05 -14.73
C THR A 371 -3.89 11.17 -15.52
N LYS A 372 -4.22 12.38 -16.01
CA LYS A 372 -5.43 12.60 -16.82
C LYS A 372 -5.40 11.79 -18.11
N ASP A 373 -4.26 11.76 -18.79
CA ASP A 373 -4.06 10.99 -20.02
C ASP A 373 -4.21 9.49 -19.79
N LEU A 374 -3.57 8.95 -18.74
CA LEU A 374 -3.62 7.53 -18.40
C LEU A 374 -5.03 7.10 -17.98
N VAL A 375 -5.72 7.90 -17.17
CA VAL A 375 -7.12 7.64 -16.78
C VAL A 375 -8.02 7.68 -18.01
N GLY A 376 -7.92 8.71 -18.84
CA GLY A 376 -8.70 8.86 -20.08
C GLY A 376 -8.47 7.70 -21.05
N MET A 377 -7.21 7.32 -21.28
CA MET A 377 -6.83 6.17 -22.09
C MET A 377 -7.45 4.86 -21.56
N THR A 378 -7.36 4.63 -20.25
CA THR A 378 -7.86 3.41 -19.60
C THR A 378 -9.36 3.29 -19.76
N LEU A 379 -10.10 4.34 -19.42
CA LEU A 379 -11.56 4.36 -19.56
C LEU A 379 -12.00 4.18 -21.03
N SER A 380 -11.32 4.84 -21.96
CA SER A 380 -11.60 4.71 -23.39
C SER A 380 -11.33 3.30 -23.91
N LYS A 381 -10.18 2.69 -23.58
CA LYS A 381 -9.84 1.32 -23.99
C LYS A 381 -10.82 0.28 -23.45
N LEU A 382 -11.31 0.49 -22.25
CA LEU A 382 -12.25 -0.42 -21.59
C LEU A 382 -13.72 -0.09 -21.94
N ASP A 383 -13.98 1.03 -22.61
CA ASP A 383 -15.33 1.51 -22.90
C ASP A 383 -16.16 1.60 -21.60
N LEU A 384 -15.60 2.28 -20.61
CA LEU A 384 -16.19 2.47 -19.28
C LEU A 384 -16.43 3.97 -18.99
N PRO A 385 -17.52 4.31 -18.30
CA PRO A 385 -17.78 5.69 -17.89
C PRO A 385 -16.85 6.09 -16.73
N ALA A 386 -16.63 7.40 -16.53
CA ALA A 386 -15.76 7.93 -15.48
C ALA A 386 -16.15 7.44 -14.06
N ARG A 387 -17.43 7.20 -13.81
CA ARG A 387 -17.89 6.67 -12.51
C ARG A 387 -17.29 5.30 -12.16
N ALA A 388 -16.85 4.52 -13.18
CA ALA A 388 -16.21 3.21 -12.95
C ALA A 388 -14.88 3.31 -12.19
N LEU A 389 -14.27 4.49 -12.09
CA LEU A 389 -13.13 4.73 -11.20
C LEU A 389 -13.47 4.48 -9.72
N PHE A 390 -14.71 4.75 -9.32
CA PHE A 390 -15.17 4.58 -7.94
C PHE A 390 -15.71 3.16 -7.70
N SER A 391 -14.90 2.14 -7.97
CA SER A 391 -15.31 0.75 -7.90
C SER A 391 -14.15 -0.17 -7.53
N THR A 392 -14.44 -1.44 -7.32
CA THR A 392 -13.44 -2.50 -7.16
C THR A 392 -12.45 -2.53 -8.33
N LEU A 393 -12.95 -2.48 -9.56
CA LEU A 393 -12.11 -2.46 -10.77
C LEU A 393 -11.30 -1.15 -10.85
N GLY A 394 -11.93 -0.03 -10.47
CA GLY A 394 -11.28 1.28 -10.45
C GLY A 394 -10.11 1.34 -9.46
N ARG A 395 -10.23 0.76 -8.26
CA ARG A 395 -9.10 0.65 -7.30
C ARG A 395 -7.95 -0.15 -7.87
N THR A 396 -8.25 -1.27 -8.53
CA THR A 396 -7.23 -2.11 -9.17
C THR A 396 -6.53 -1.37 -10.31
N ALA A 397 -7.29 -0.69 -11.18
CA ALA A 397 -6.74 0.12 -12.26
C ALA A 397 -5.91 1.29 -11.72
N ALA A 398 -6.40 2.05 -10.74
CA ALA A 398 -5.69 3.17 -10.13
C ALA A 398 -4.31 2.76 -9.60
N ARG A 399 -4.20 1.61 -8.93
CA ARG A 399 -2.93 1.06 -8.46
C ARG A 399 -1.95 0.80 -9.61
N THR A 400 -2.41 0.28 -10.71
CA THR A 400 -1.59 0.05 -11.90
C THR A 400 -1.13 1.35 -12.54
N LEU A 401 -2.03 2.33 -12.69
CA LEU A 401 -1.70 3.64 -13.24
C LEU A 401 -0.70 4.39 -12.36
N GLU A 402 -0.88 4.34 -11.05
CA GLU A 402 0.07 4.90 -10.09
C GLU A 402 1.46 4.26 -10.23
N THR A 403 1.53 2.95 -10.41
CA THR A 403 2.80 2.25 -10.64
C THR A 403 3.50 2.77 -11.89
N LYS A 404 2.76 3.00 -12.98
CA LYS A 404 3.30 3.58 -14.22
C LYS A 404 3.81 5.00 -14.00
N ILE A 405 3.04 5.85 -13.33
CA ILE A 405 3.40 7.23 -13.03
C ILE A 405 4.70 7.28 -12.22
N LEU A 406 4.81 6.44 -11.18
CA LEU A 406 6.00 6.38 -10.34
C LEU A 406 7.22 5.77 -11.06
N ALA A 407 7.04 4.74 -11.87
CA ALA A 407 8.12 4.14 -12.65
C ALA A 407 8.75 5.15 -13.60
N ASP A 408 7.97 6.09 -14.15
CA ASP A 408 8.48 7.18 -14.95
C ASP A 408 9.18 8.27 -14.10
N ALA A 409 8.61 8.62 -12.94
CA ALA A 409 9.16 9.66 -12.08
C ALA A 409 10.52 9.30 -11.45
N MET A 410 10.76 8.02 -11.18
CA MET A 410 11.99 7.57 -10.51
C MET A 410 13.27 7.96 -11.25
N GLN A 411 13.25 8.02 -12.57
CA GLN A 411 14.42 8.45 -13.35
C GLN A 411 14.82 9.89 -13.01
N GLY A 412 13.84 10.79 -12.83
CA GLY A 412 14.13 12.19 -12.48
C GLY A 412 14.83 12.34 -11.12
N TRP A 413 14.39 11.59 -10.10
CA TRP A 413 15.05 11.62 -8.79
C TRP A 413 16.47 11.04 -8.83
N TYR A 414 16.67 9.98 -9.61
CA TYR A 414 18.00 9.40 -9.83
C TYR A 414 18.94 10.38 -10.54
N ASP A 415 18.47 11.00 -11.62
CA ASP A 415 19.25 11.95 -12.39
C ASP A 415 19.65 13.18 -11.55
N GLN A 416 18.74 13.66 -10.70
CA GLN A 416 19.02 14.75 -9.75
C GLN A 416 20.07 14.34 -8.72
N LEU A 417 19.97 13.14 -8.14
CA LEU A 417 20.98 12.61 -7.20
C LEU A 417 22.37 12.54 -7.86
N VAL A 418 22.44 12.02 -9.08
CA VAL A 418 23.70 11.93 -9.84
C VAL A 418 24.23 13.33 -10.17
N ALA A 419 23.37 14.30 -10.50
CA ALA A 419 23.76 15.68 -10.76
C ALA A 419 24.37 16.34 -9.52
N ASN A 420 23.75 16.16 -8.34
CA ASN A 420 24.27 16.67 -7.07
C ASN A 420 25.67 16.08 -6.76
N ILE A 421 25.83 14.76 -6.92
CA ILE A 421 27.13 14.08 -6.72
C ILE A 421 28.19 14.61 -7.67
N LYS A 422 27.86 14.82 -8.95
CA LYS A 422 28.78 15.43 -9.94
C LYS A 422 29.15 16.86 -9.59
N ALA A 423 28.28 17.61 -8.95
CA ALA A 423 28.54 18.96 -8.44
C ALA A 423 29.38 18.96 -7.14
N GLY A 424 29.72 17.78 -6.60
CA GLY A 424 30.53 17.64 -5.38
C GLY A 424 29.70 17.59 -4.09
N ASP A 425 28.34 17.59 -4.18
CA ASP A 425 27.49 17.41 -3.01
C ASP A 425 27.28 15.91 -2.75
N THR A 426 27.89 15.43 -1.66
CA THR A 426 27.79 14.05 -1.18
C THR A 426 27.14 13.95 0.21
N LYS A 427 26.57 15.05 0.72
CA LYS A 427 26.00 15.10 2.05
C LYS A 427 24.70 14.28 2.12
N THR A 428 24.63 13.34 3.06
CA THR A 428 23.46 12.46 3.28
C THR A 428 22.93 12.49 4.71
N PHE A 429 23.59 13.23 5.60
CA PHE A 429 23.23 13.33 7.02
C PHE A 429 23.53 14.74 7.54
N ASN A 430 22.67 15.22 8.41
CA ASN A 430 22.83 16.45 9.17
C ASN A 430 22.95 16.10 10.65
N GLU A 431 24.11 16.38 11.26
CA GLU A 431 24.42 16.04 12.65
C GLU A 431 23.95 17.09 13.68
N ALA A 432 23.44 18.24 13.24
CA ALA A 432 23.24 19.41 14.09
C ALA A 432 22.36 19.18 15.33
N LEU A 433 21.36 18.30 15.23
CA LEU A 433 20.43 17.98 16.32
C LEU A 433 20.53 16.52 16.78
N TRP A 434 21.67 15.86 16.52
CA TRP A 434 21.83 14.46 16.89
C TRP A 434 21.94 14.24 18.42
N ASP A 435 22.49 15.22 19.15
CA ASP A 435 22.66 15.13 20.61
C ASP A 435 21.37 15.50 21.36
N PRO A 436 20.74 14.58 22.10
CA PRO A 436 19.51 14.85 22.85
C PRO A 436 19.65 15.98 23.89
N SER A 437 20.86 16.29 24.35
CA SER A 437 21.08 17.40 25.31
C SER A 437 20.75 18.77 24.71
N THR A 438 20.64 18.87 23.38
CA THR A 438 20.27 20.08 22.65
C THR A 438 18.76 20.21 22.39
N TRP A 439 17.99 19.17 22.72
CA TRP A 439 16.56 19.14 22.45
C TRP A 439 15.75 19.93 23.48
N PRO A 440 14.57 20.44 23.11
CA PRO A 440 13.61 20.94 24.07
C PRO A 440 13.25 19.88 25.11
N SER A 441 12.89 20.30 26.34
CA SER A 441 12.38 19.39 27.37
C SER A 441 11.08 18.70 26.98
N GLU A 442 10.28 19.37 26.14
CA GLU A 442 9.06 18.82 25.54
C GLU A 442 8.96 19.27 24.06
N CYS A 443 8.67 18.32 23.18
CA CYS A 443 8.33 18.60 21.79
C CYS A 443 7.42 17.49 21.22
N ARG A 444 6.74 17.80 20.14
CA ARG A 444 5.88 16.83 19.44
C ARG A 444 6.00 17.01 17.94
N GLY A 445 5.77 15.94 17.19
CA GLY A 445 5.83 15.98 15.73
C GLY A 445 5.03 14.87 15.08
N VAL A 446 4.69 15.09 13.82
CA VAL A 446 4.02 14.11 12.97
C VAL A 446 4.90 13.75 11.78
N GLY A 447 5.23 12.47 11.69
CA GLY A 447 5.87 11.91 10.49
C GLY A 447 4.82 11.24 9.64
N PHE A 448 4.60 11.75 8.46
CA PHE A 448 3.61 11.22 7.54
C PHE A 448 4.22 10.82 6.20
N MET A 449 3.51 9.96 5.52
CA MET A 449 3.78 9.61 4.13
C MET A 449 2.55 8.98 3.49
N GLU A 450 2.58 8.90 2.19
CA GLU A 450 1.73 8.00 1.45
C GLU A 450 2.43 6.62 1.37
N ALA A 451 1.92 5.61 2.09
CA ALA A 451 2.38 4.23 1.92
C ALA A 451 1.71 3.60 0.68
N PRO A 452 2.19 2.48 0.12
CA PRO A 452 1.53 1.83 -1.02
C PRO A 452 0.02 1.66 -0.83
N ARG A 453 -0.42 1.39 0.40
CA ARG A 453 -1.83 1.17 0.76
C ARG A 453 -2.59 2.43 1.16
N GLY A 454 -1.91 3.58 1.30
CA GLY A 454 -2.53 4.88 1.57
C GLY A 454 -1.85 5.71 2.64
N ALA A 455 -2.57 6.68 3.15
CA ALA A 455 -2.11 7.64 4.14
C ALA A 455 -1.64 6.97 5.44
N LEU A 456 -0.39 7.20 5.81
CA LEU A 456 0.28 6.71 7.01
C LEU A 456 0.81 7.89 7.83
N GLY A 457 0.42 7.99 9.09
CA GLY A 457 0.94 8.98 10.02
C GLY A 457 1.43 8.36 11.31
N HIS A 458 2.54 8.86 11.83
CA HIS A 458 3.08 8.56 13.15
C HIS A 458 3.20 9.86 13.93
N TRP A 459 2.51 9.96 15.05
CA TRP A 459 2.55 11.08 15.97
C TRP A 459 3.41 10.72 17.17
N ILE A 460 4.36 11.59 17.53
CA ILE A 460 5.27 11.41 18.65
C ILE A 460 5.19 12.60 19.60
N VAL A 461 5.20 12.31 20.89
CA VAL A 461 5.45 13.28 21.96
C VAL A 461 6.73 12.89 22.66
N ILE A 462 7.68 13.81 22.77
CA ILE A 462 8.99 13.61 23.38
C ILE A 462 9.07 14.48 24.63
N GLU A 463 9.39 13.89 25.76
CA GLU A 463 9.65 14.56 27.05
C GLU A 463 11.00 14.12 27.57
N ASP A 464 11.85 15.05 27.97
CA ASP A 464 13.19 14.81 28.51
C ASP A 464 14.02 13.83 27.67
N GLY A 465 13.92 13.96 26.33
CA GLY A 465 14.64 13.13 25.36
C GLY A 465 14.12 11.68 25.24
N LYS A 466 12.94 11.37 25.77
CA LYS A 466 12.27 10.07 25.69
C LYS A 466 10.89 10.17 25.08
N ILE A 467 10.42 9.09 24.47
CA ILE A 467 9.07 9.00 23.94
C ILE A 467 8.07 8.95 25.08
N ALA A 468 7.29 10.01 25.26
CA ALA A 468 6.17 10.07 26.22
C ALA A 468 4.90 9.43 25.64
N ASN A 469 4.58 9.73 24.38
CA ASN A 469 3.49 9.10 23.65
C ASN A 469 3.88 8.81 22.20
N TYR A 470 3.29 7.77 21.64
CA TYR A 470 3.46 7.39 20.23
C TYR A 470 2.17 6.78 19.72
N GLN A 471 1.66 7.27 18.59
CA GLN A 471 0.46 6.76 17.94
C GLN A 471 0.69 6.63 16.43
N ALA A 472 0.13 5.59 15.82
CA ALA A 472 0.26 5.31 14.41
C ALA A 472 -1.10 5.07 13.77
N VAL A 473 -1.51 5.97 12.87
CA VAL A 473 -2.69 5.78 12.03
C VAL A 473 -2.26 5.21 10.69
N VAL A 474 -2.60 3.94 10.46
CA VAL A 474 -2.11 3.14 9.34
C VAL A 474 -3.15 3.11 8.21
N PRO A 475 -2.78 2.98 6.92
CA PRO A 475 -3.75 2.97 5.81
C PRO A 475 -4.91 1.99 5.99
N SER A 476 -4.62 0.76 6.44
CA SER A 476 -5.69 -0.21 6.67
C SER A 476 -6.53 0.08 7.93
N THR A 477 -6.05 0.94 8.84
CA THR A 477 -6.88 1.45 9.94
C THR A 477 -7.96 2.39 9.39
N TRP A 478 -7.62 3.25 8.42
CA TRP A 478 -8.60 4.07 7.70
C TRP A 478 -9.62 3.20 6.96
N ASN A 479 -9.15 2.26 6.15
CA ASN A 479 -10.00 1.53 5.21
C ASN A 479 -10.81 0.40 5.87
N ALA A 480 -10.22 -0.33 6.81
CA ALA A 480 -10.81 -1.49 7.47
C ALA A 480 -11.27 -1.21 8.92
N GLY A 481 -11.19 0.03 9.36
CA GLY A 481 -11.65 0.45 10.70
C GLY A 481 -13.14 0.15 10.88
N PRO A 482 -13.56 -0.20 12.12
CA PRO A 482 -14.95 -0.47 12.44
C PRO A 482 -15.81 0.80 12.38
N ARG A 483 -17.09 0.64 12.66
CA ARG A 483 -18.02 1.78 12.76
C ARG A 483 -17.62 2.72 13.88
N ASP A 484 -17.91 4.00 13.67
CA ASP A 484 -17.76 5.04 14.67
C ASP A 484 -19.01 5.17 15.58
N PRO A 485 -19.05 6.07 16.58
CA PRO A 485 -20.20 6.26 17.44
C PRO A 485 -21.48 6.65 16.69
N ALA A 486 -21.36 7.27 15.51
CA ALA A 486 -22.51 7.63 14.66
C ALA A 486 -22.95 6.46 13.75
N GLY A 487 -22.31 5.31 13.83
CA GLY A 487 -22.62 4.13 13.01
C GLY A 487 -22.08 4.22 11.57
N GLN A 488 -21.22 5.20 11.25
CA GLN A 488 -20.60 5.28 9.93
C GLN A 488 -19.63 4.11 9.71
N PRO A 489 -19.78 3.34 8.62
CA PRO A 489 -18.86 2.24 8.30
C PRO A 489 -17.49 2.75 7.85
N GLY A 490 -16.47 1.91 7.98
CA GLY A 490 -15.19 2.10 7.27
C GLY A 490 -15.34 1.79 5.77
N ALA A 491 -14.27 2.07 5.00
CA ALA A 491 -14.31 1.93 3.54
C ALA A 491 -14.58 0.50 3.08
N TYR A 492 -14.07 -0.52 3.76
CA TYR A 492 -14.35 -1.94 3.44
C TYR A 492 -15.82 -2.27 3.61
N GLU A 493 -16.39 -1.93 4.76
CA GLU A 493 -17.80 -2.21 5.02
C GLU A 493 -18.71 -1.47 4.04
N ALA A 494 -18.42 -0.21 3.75
CA ALA A 494 -19.17 0.56 2.77
C ALA A 494 -19.10 -0.05 1.37
N ALA A 495 -17.90 -0.45 0.92
CA ALA A 495 -17.72 -1.06 -0.39
C ALA A 495 -18.42 -2.43 -0.51
N LEU A 496 -18.44 -3.23 0.57
CA LEU A 496 -19.12 -4.53 0.59
C LEU A 496 -20.66 -4.42 0.60
N GLN A 497 -21.21 -3.31 1.08
CA GLN A 497 -22.65 -3.06 1.07
C GLN A 497 -23.18 -2.66 -0.31
N ASP A 498 -22.30 -2.36 -1.25
CA ASP A 498 -22.65 -1.83 -2.57
C ASP A 498 -22.65 -2.91 -3.65
N ASN A 499 -23.85 -3.25 -4.14
CA ASN A 499 -24.12 -4.05 -5.34
C ASN A 499 -23.34 -5.38 -5.43
N HIS A 500 -23.21 -6.12 -4.31
CA HIS A 500 -22.62 -7.46 -4.30
C HIS A 500 -23.71 -8.53 -4.37
N GLN A 501 -23.51 -9.47 -5.31
CA GLN A 501 -24.31 -10.70 -5.42
C GLN A 501 -23.34 -11.87 -5.48
N LEU A 502 -23.46 -12.80 -4.55
CA LEU A 502 -22.64 -14.00 -4.51
C LEU A 502 -23.23 -15.04 -5.47
N ALA A 503 -22.41 -15.57 -6.36
CA ALA A 503 -22.81 -16.70 -7.21
C ALA A 503 -22.86 -17.99 -6.40
N ASP A 504 -22.00 -18.15 -5.42
CA ASP A 504 -21.98 -19.23 -4.44
C ASP A 504 -21.61 -18.67 -3.05
N ALA A 505 -22.55 -18.72 -2.11
CA ALA A 505 -22.30 -18.24 -0.75
C ALA A 505 -21.17 -19.01 -0.03
N LYS A 506 -20.88 -20.26 -0.42
CA LYS A 506 -19.78 -21.05 0.15
C LYS A 506 -18.42 -20.75 -0.48
N GLN A 507 -18.41 -20.03 -1.59
CA GLN A 507 -17.21 -19.64 -2.34
C GLN A 507 -17.29 -18.16 -2.73
N PRO A 508 -17.23 -17.22 -1.77
CA PRO A 508 -17.56 -15.81 -1.98
C PRO A 508 -16.41 -15.04 -2.63
N VAL A 509 -16.05 -15.40 -3.86
CA VAL A 509 -14.96 -14.75 -4.64
C VAL A 509 -15.22 -13.27 -4.81
N GLU A 510 -16.48 -12.87 -4.91
CA GLU A 510 -16.89 -11.48 -5.10
C GLU A 510 -16.52 -10.61 -3.90
N ILE A 511 -16.64 -11.12 -2.68
CA ILE A 511 -16.19 -10.43 -1.47
C ILE A 511 -14.66 -10.26 -1.51
N LEU A 512 -13.93 -11.33 -1.86
CA LEU A 512 -12.47 -11.30 -1.94
C LEU A 512 -11.99 -10.27 -2.95
N ARG A 513 -12.58 -10.19 -4.14
CA ARG A 513 -12.25 -9.18 -5.17
C ARG A 513 -12.32 -7.76 -4.62
N THR A 514 -13.39 -7.43 -3.90
CA THR A 514 -13.57 -6.10 -3.34
C THR A 514 -12.58 -5.82 -2.22
N ILE A 515 -12.43 -6.73 -1.26
CA ILE A 515 -11.47 -6.56 -0.15
C ILE A 515 -10.03 -6.48 -0.66
N HIS A 516 -9.62 -7.39 -1.55
CA HIS A 516 -8.27 -7.37 -2.12
C HIS A 516 -8.00 -6.14 -2.98
N SER A 517 -9.02 -5.48 -3.55
CA SER A 517 -8.83 -4.23 -4.30
C SER A 517 -8.26 -3.10 -3.44
N PHE A 518 -8.47 -3.13 -2.14
CA PHE A 518 -7.88 -2.19 -1.18
C PHE A 518 -6.44 -2.53 -0.76
N ASP A 519 -5.95 -3.73 -1.08
CA ASP A 519 -4.66 -4.25 -0.64
C ASP A 519 -4.52 -4.28 0.89
N PRO A 520 -5.25 -5.17 1.61
CA PRO A 520 -5.22 -5.22 3.08
C PRO A 520 -3.84 -5.52 3.65
N CYS A 521 -3.32 -4.63 4.49
CA CYS A 521 -2.05 -4.83 5.21
C CYS A 521 -2.15 -5.89 6.33
N ILE A 522 -3.35 -6.41 6.59
CA ILE A 522 -3.68 -7.35 7.66
C ILE A 522 -4.09 -8.72 7.14
N ALA A 523 -4.19 -8.92 5.83
CA ALA A 523 -4.70 -10.14 5.20
C ALA A 523 -3.64 -11.25 5.11
N CYS A 524 -3.12 -11.71 6.25
CA CYS A 524 -2.35 -12.96 6.31
C CYS A 524 -3.28 -14.19 6.38
N ALA A 525 -4.54 -14.00 6.76
CA ALA A 525 -5.62 -14.97 6.71
C ALA A 525 -6.95 -14.22 6.63
N VAL A 526 -7.90 -14.74 5.86
CA VAL A 526 -9.25 -14.21 5.76
C VAL A 526 -10.22 -15.30 6.25
N HIS A 527 -11.08 -14.93 7.20
CA HIS A 527 -12.18 -15.75 7.68
C HIS A 527 -13.48 -15.06 7.30
N LEU A 528 -14.38 -15.79 6.69
CA LEU A 528 -15.75 -15.35 6.42
C LEU A 528 -16.69 -16.21 7.25
N SER A 529 -17.54 -15.54 8.01
CA SER A 529 -18.58 -16.21 8.82
C SER A 529 -19.95 -15.68 8.41
N ASP A 530 -20.97 -16.53 8.54
CA ASP A 530 -22.36 -16.15 8.38
C ASP A 530 -22.91 -15.39 9.62
N GLU A 531 -24.22 -15.09 9.61
CA GLU A 531 -24.89 -14.38 10.70
C GLU A 531 -24.93 -15.20 12.00
N GLU A 532 -24.90 -16.52 11.91
CA GLU A 532 -24.85 -17.42 13.06
C GLU A 532 -23.44 -17.63 13.60
N GLY A 533 -22.41 -17.03 12.95
CA GLY A 533 -21.01 -17.13 13.32
C GLY A 533 -20.34 -18.44 12.88
N GLU A 534 -20.99 -19.21 12.01
CA GLU A 534 -20.38 -20.39 11.42
C GLU A 534 -19.38 -19.98 10.34
N GLU A 535 -18.22 -20.63 10.35
CA GLU A 535 -17.16 -20.33 9.41
C GLU A 535 -17.53 -20.82 7.99
N MET A 536 -17.76 -19.88 7.08
CA MET A 536 -18.02 -20.18 5.67
C MET A 536 -16.74 -20.45 4.89
N LEU A 537 -15.65 -19.78 5.26
CA LEU A 537 -14.38 -19.85 4.56
C LEU A 537 -13.21 -19.47 5.46
N GLN A 538 -12.16 -20.29 5.42
CA GLN A 538 -10.83 -19.95 5.94
C GLN A 538 -9.82 -19.94 4.82
N LEU A 539 -9.40 -18.76 4.36
CA LEU A 539 -8.24 -18.59 3.49
C LEU A 539 -7.01 -18.28 4.34
N LYS A 540 -6.04 -19.17 4.35
CA LYS A 540 -4.73 -18.92 4.94
C LYS A 540 -3.78 -18.51 3.82
N VAL A 541 -3.35 -17.27 3.83
CA VAL A 541 -2.22 -16.82 3.02
C VAL A 541 -0.94 -17.17 3.78
N THR A 542 -0.32 -18.29 3.47
CA THR A 542 0.98 -18.70 4.04
C THR A 542 2.11 -18.25 3.13
#